data_7b0e04e0f165b7c41e63775d1fb512ea
#
_entry.id   7b0e04e0f165b7c41e63775d1fb512ea
#
_cell.length_a   1.000
_cell.length_b   1.000
_cell.length_c   1.000
_cell.angle_alpha   90.00
_cell.angle_beta   90.00
_cell.angle_gamma   90.00
#
_symmetry.space_group_name_H-M   'P 1'
#
loop_
_entity.id
_entity.type
_entity.pdbx_description
1 polymer ?
#
loop_
_entity_poly.entity_id
_entity_poly.type
_entity_poly.pdbx_seq_one_letter_code
_entity_poly.pdbx_strand_id
1 'polypeptide(L)'
;MNRHGNASSDSTRAQVGRSTSVSAMHAIYAAGINRDDPLSVLEIGDVKPKPTPEDWVDVEVKAMSLNHHDVWALKGQALREEQVPMILGTDAAGLGPDGTPVVVHAVIGTPVRGDETLDPKRSLLSEVYPGTFAETVRVPATNLIPLPEGMGFAEASCLPTAYLTAYRMLATKSGTAAGDTVLIQGAGGGVSTAAIMLGKAMGLRVWVTSRDAAKGEWAVSIGADEAFEVGARLPDKVDAVIETVGEATWDHSLKSLRPGGTIVVSGATSGAMPPSQLNRVFFLQLQIVGSTMGTAEEFSRLLSLLAESGVQPVIDRTLPMDDAREGFAAMIDGTLRGKIVMTR
;
A
#
# COMPACT_ATOMS: atom_id res chain seq x y z
N MET A 1 -14.84 72.01 -36.69
CA MET A 1 -14.88 72.75 -35.39
C MET A 1 -15.07 71.71 -34.25
N ASN A 2 -14.23 71.89 -33.30
CA ASN A 2 -14.17 71.25 -31.94
C ASN A 2 -13.86 69.76 -31.76
N ARG A 3 -12.68 69.64 -31.27
CA ARG A 3 -12.05 68.54 -30.50
C ARG A 3 -12.78 68.36 -29.18
N HIS A 4 -12.80 67.13 -28.70
CA HIS A 4 -12.51 66.82 -27.28
C HIS A 4 -12.02 65.37 -27.15
N GLY A 5 -10.80 65.26 -26.67
CA GLY A 5 -10.18 63.99 -26.29
C GLY A 5 -10.74 63.49 -24.95
N ASN A 6 -10.69 62.22 -24.78
CA ASN A 6 -10.85 61.64 -23.45
C ASN A 6 -9.76 60.58 -23.24
N ALA A 7 -8.99 60.81 -22.21
CA ALA A 7 -7.90 59.96 -21.77
C ALA A 7 -8.47 58.73 -21.07
N SER A 8 -8.11 57.55 -21.53
CA SER A 8 -8.34 56.30 -20.82
C SER A 8 -7.18 56.06 -19.85
N SER A 9 -7.49 56.09 -18.58
CA SER A 9 -6.58 55.64 -17.51
C SER A 9 -6.48 54.14 -17.50
N ASP A 10 -5.34 53.67 -17.92
CA ASP A 10 -4.90 52.27 -17.82
C ASP A 10 -4.55 51.97 -16.35
N SER A 11 -5.38 51.22 -15.66
CA SER A 11 -5.10 50.67 -14.34
C SER A 11 -4.81 49.16 -14.42
N THR A 12 -3.60 48.86 -14.84
CA THR A 12 -3.06 47.50 -14.76
C THR A 12 -2.84 47.16 -13.28
N ARG A 13 -3.82 46.53 -12.65
CA ARG A 13 -3.65 45.88 -11.36
C ARG A 13 -2.87 44.58 -11.59
N ALA A 14 -1.60 44.61 -11.30
CA ALA A 14 -0.80 43.42 -11.11
C ALA A 14 -1.42 42.60 -9.97
N GLN A 15 -2.03 41.45 -10.31
CA GLN A 15 -2.30 40.41 -9.33
C GLN A 15 -0.97 39.82 -8.92
N VAL A 16 -0.47 40.29 -7.78
CA VAL A 16 0.61 39.57 -7.06
C VAL A 16 0.03 38.26 -6.59
N GLY A 17 0.37 37.18 -7.30
CA GLY A 17 0.09 35.82 -6.87
C GLY A 17 0.68 35.63 -5.46
N ARG A 18 -0.17 35.44 -4.47
CA ARG A 18 0.25 34.98 -3.15
C ARG A 18 0.77 33.56 -3.31
N SER A 19 2.08 33.42 -3.43
CA SER A 19 2.74 32.15 -3.15
C SER A 19 2.47 31.85 -1.68
N THR A 20 1.52 30.97 -1.39
CA THR A 20 1.36 30.39 -0.05
C THR A 20 2.58 29.52 0.19
N SER A 21 3.59 30.08 0.85
CA SER A 21 4.73 29.30 1.32
C SER A 21 4.20 28.30 2.33
N VAL A 22 4.16 27.01 1.95
CA VAL A 22 3.83 25.93 2.87
C VAL A 22 4.85 25.97 4.00
N SER A 23 4.38 26.08 5.25
CA SER A 23 5.22 26.05 6.44
C SER A 23 5.86 24.65 6.62
N ALA A 24 6.99 24.62 7.32
CA ALA A 24 7.53 23.33 7.77
C ALA A 24 6.53 22.66 8.72
N MET A 25 6.47 21.34 8.69
CA MET A 25 5.63 20.52 9.54
C MET A 25 6.42 19.32 10.07
N HIS A 26 6.03 18.83 11.22
CA HIS A 26 6.64 17.63 11.81
C HIS A 26 6.29 16.40 10.96
N ALA A 27 7.31 15.65 10.54
CA ALA A 27 7.15 14.53 9.61
C ALA A 27 8.26 13.49 9.76
N ILE A 28 8.00 12.29 9.26
CA ILE A 28 8.99 11.25 9.03
C ILE A 28 9.34 11.29 7.54
N TYR A 29 10.60 11.50 7.21
CA TYR A 29 11.01 11.73 5.83
C TYR A 29 12.35 11.07 5.47
N ALA A 30 12.52 10.78 4.18
CA ALA A 30 13.80 10.42 3.60
C ALA A 30 14.61 11.70 3.36
N ALA A 31 15.71 11.88 4.08
CA ALA A 31 16.66 12.99 3.87
C ALA A 31 17.66 12.69 2.73
N GLY A 32 17.80 11.43 2.37
CA GLY A 32 18.68 10.92 1.32
C GLY A 32 18.28 9.50 0.92
N ILE A 33 19.15 8.83 0.16
CA ILE A 33 19.01 7.43 -0.23
C ILE A 33 20.25 6.67 0.24
N ASN A 34 20.04 5.53 0.92
CA ASN A 34 21.12 4.61 1.28
C ASN A 34 20.62 3.16 1.18
N ARG A 35 21.14 2.43 0.21
CA ARG A 35 20.73 1.06 -0.06
C ARG A 35 21.15 0.09 1.04
N ASP A 36 22.33 0.30 1.59
CA ASP A 36 22.96 -0.64 2.53
C ASP A 36 22.57 -0.35 3.98
N ASP A 37 22.36 0.94 4.32
CA ASP A 37 21.91 1.39 5.63
C ASP A 37 20.74 2.38 5.49
N PRO A 38 19.53 1.92 5.19
CA PRO A 38 18.39 2.81 4.95
C PRO A 38 18.00 3.64 6.17
N LEU A 39 18.27 3.17 7.39
CA LEU A 39 17.97 3.94 8.58
C LEU A 39 18.87 5.16 8.78
N SER A 40 20.05 5.20 8.17
CA SER A 40 20.96 6.35 8.26
C SER A 40 20.44 7.60 7.59
N VAL A 41 19.46 7.46 6.68
CA VAL A 41 18.83 8.56 5.92
C VAL A 41 17.36 8.80 6.29
N LEU A 42 16.88 8.10 7.30
CA LEU A 42 15.55 8.31 7.90
C LEU A 42 15.64 9.44 8.93
N GLU A 43 14.87 10.48 8.73
CA GLU A 43 14.79 11.63 9.66
C GLU A 43 13.36 11.80 10.18
N ILE A 44 13.26 12.28 11.44
CA ILE A 44 12.01 12.63 12.10
C ILE A 44 12.18 14.06 12.62
N GLY A 45 11.33 14.98 12.19
CA GLY A 45 11.45 16.39 12.54
C GLY A 45 10.76 17.31 11.54
N ASP A 46 11.04 18.60 11.68
CA ASP A 46 10.42 19.63 10.84
C ASP A 46 11.01 19.63 9.43
N VAL A 47 10.16 19.43 8.44
CA VAL A 47 10.52 19.47 7.04
C VAL A 47 9.50 20.29 6.25
N LYS A 48 9.99 21.02 5.24
CA LYS A 48 9.11 21.71 4.30
C LYS A 48 8.63 20.73 3.24
N PRO A 49 7.30 20.45 3.14
CA PRO A 49 6.79 19.52 2.14
C PRO A 49 6.97 20.07 0.72
N LYS A 50 7.08 19.18 -0.26
CA LYS A 50 7.02 19.54 -1.67
C LYS A 50 5.66 20.15 -2.02
N PRO A 51 5.59 21.02 -3.03
CA PRO A 51 4.32 21.60 -3.49
C PRO A 51 3.37 20.51 -4.02
N THR A 52 2.08 20.67 -3.75
CA THR A 52 0.98 19.90 -4.30
C THR A 52 0.03 20.81 -5.06
N PRO A 53 -0.82 20.32 -5.97
CA PRO A 53 -1.82 21.12 -6.65
C PRO A 53 -2.72 21.89 -5.68
N GLU A 54 -3.13 23.10 -6.06
CA GLU A 54 -3.91 24.00 -5.19
C GLU A 54 -5.34 23.52 -4.93
N ASP A 55 -5.90 22.74 -5.86
CA ASP A 55 -7.25 22.15 -5.78
C ASP A 55 -7.34 20.90 -4.92
N TRP A 56 -6.20 20.42 -4.37
CA TRP A 56 -6.18 19.31 -3.44
C TRP A 56 -6.61 19.75 -2.04
N VAL A 57 -7.08 18.78 -1.26
CA VAL A 57 -7.61 19.00 0.10
C VAL A 57 -6.67 18.45 1.16
N ASP A 58 -6.69 19.09 2.34
CA ASP A 58 -5.90 18.66 3.48
C ASP A 58 -6.67 17.63 4.32
N VAL A 59 -5.94 16.61 4.78
CA VAL A 59 -6.41 15.62 5.77
C VAL A 59 -5.56 15.77 7.03
N GLU A 60 -6.19 15.99 8.16
CA GLU A 60 -5.52 15.92 9.47
C GLU A 60 -5.26 14.46 9.81
N VAL A 61 -4.01 14.03 9.78
CA VAL A 61 -3.62 12.63 10.02
C VAL A 61 -3.76 12.30 11.51
N LYS A 62 -4.47 11.22 11.82
CA LYS A 62 -4.64 10.69 13.19
C LYS A 62 -3.87 9.39 13.41
N ALA A 63 -3.79 8.55 12.38
CA ALA A 63 -2.99 7.33 12.37
C ALA A 63 -2.43 7.08 10.97
N MET A 64 -1.27 6.47 10.92
CA MET A 64 -0.55 6.09 9.71
C MET A 64 0.07 4.70 9.88
N SER A 65 0.31 3.95 8.82
CA SER A 65 0.89 2.63 8.95
C SER A 65 2.02 2.37 7.99
N LEU A 66 3.04 1.65 8.47
CA LEU A 66 4.29 1.38 7.77
C LEU A 66 4.11 0.28 6.72
N ASN A 67 4.76 0.44 5.57
CA ASN A 67 4.82 -0.50 4.47
C ASN A 67 6.26 -0.76 4.01
N HIS A 68 6.51 -1.88 3.35
CA HIS A 68 7.83 -2.14 2.72
C HIS A 68 8.19 -1.07 1.69
N HIS A 69 7.21 -0.42 1.07
CA HIS A 69 7.40 0.71 0.17
C HIS A 69 8.24 1.83 0.82
N ASP A 70 8.00 2.11 2.10
CA ASP A 70 8.72 3.16 2.84
C ASP A 70 10.20 2.81 3.04
N VAL A 71 10.49 1.53 3.30
CA VAL A 71 11.87 1.01 3.36
C VAL A 71 12.52 1.03 1.97
N TRP A 72 11.77 0.66 0.92
CA TRP A 72 12.27 0.72 -0.46
C TRP A 72 12.55 2.15 -0.93
N ALA A 73 11.77 3.13 -0.47
CA ALA A 73 12.01 4.54 -0.71
C ALA A 73 13.39 4.97 -0.17
N LEU A 74 13.70 4.62 1.08
CA LEU A 74 15.02 4.88 1.69
C LEU A 74 16.17 4.16 0.96
N LYS A 75 15.90 3.01 0.32
CA LYS A 75 16.88 2.24 -0.46
C LYS A 75 17.03 2.70 -1.93
N GLY A 76 16.28 3.72 -2.35
CA GLY A 76 16.31 4.23 -3.72
C GLY A 76 15.63 3.34 -4.77
N GLN A 77 14.67 2.51 -4.35
CA GLN A 77 13.86 1.69 -5.26
C GLN A 77 12.56 2.39 -5.68
N ALA A 78 12.02 3.24 -4.80
CA ALA A 78 10.82 4.05 -5.06
C ALA A 78 11.13 5.54 -5.19
N LEU A 79 12.26 6.00 -4.68
CA LEU A 79 12.73 7.38 -4.76
C LEU A 79 14.08 7.47 -5.48
N ARG A 80 14.36 8.63 -6.04
CA ARG A 80 15.66 9.03 -6.62
C ARG A 80 16.22 10.22 -5.84
N GLU A 81 17.54 10.47 -5.95
CA GLU A 81 18.25 11.54 -5.24
C GLU A 81 17.61 12.93 -5.45
N GLU A 82 17.10 13.21 -6.66
CA GLU A 82 16.44 14.49 -6.95
C GLU A 82 15.07 14.65 -6.28
N GLN A 83 14.52 13.58 -5.70
CA GLN A 83 13.22 13.59 -5.03
C GLN A 83 13.33 13.78 -3.51
N VAL A 84 14.51 13.70 -2.93
CA VAL A 84 14.71 13.96 -1.49
C VAL A 84 14.97 15.46 -1.21
N PRO A 85 14.61 16.00 -0.02
CA PRO A 85 13.90 15.30 1.04
C PRO A 85 12.45 14.99 0.63
N MET A 86 11.92 13.83 1.10
CA MET A 86 10.57 13.38 0.80
C MET A 86 9.89 12.85 2.06
N ILE A 87 8.72 13.41 2.40
CA ILE A 87 7.86 12.86 3.45
C ILE A 87 7.40 11.46 3.01
N LEU A 88 7.65 10.47 3.86
CA LEU A 88 7.33 9.07 3.60
C LEU A 88 5.84 8.75 3.88
N GLY A 89 5.45 7.53 3.59
CA GLY A 89 4.14 6.97 3.91
C GLY A 89 3.15 6.97 2.75
N THR A 90 2.46 5.83 2.64
CA THR A 90 1.35 5.62 1.70
C THR A 90 0.02 5.43 2.41
N ASP A 91 0.05 5.19 3.72
CA ASP A 91 -1.12 4.81 4.52
C ASP A 91 -1.42 5.86 5.57
N ALA A 92 -2.65 6.38 5.59
CA ALA A 92 -3.18 7.21 6.68
C ALA A 92 -4.69 7.15 6.79
N ALA A 93 -5.17 7.40 8.01
CA ALA A 93 -6.55 7.71 8.33
C ALA A 93 -6.61 8.95 9.23
N GLY A 94 -7.66 9.75 9.09
CA GLY A 94 -7.77 11.00 9.82
C GLY A 94 -9.07 11.75 9.53
N LEU A 95 -9.01 13.06 9.64
CA LEU A 95 -10.17 13.94 9.43
C LEU A 95 -10.01 14.72 8.11
N GLY A 96 -11.01 14.63 7.27
CA GLY A 96 -11.13 15.43 6.06
C GLY A 96 -11.39 16.92 6.36
N PRO A 97 -11.47 17.77 5.32
CA PRO A 97 -11.62 19.22 5.48
C PRO A 97 -12.87 19.67 6.26
N ASP A 98 -13.91 18.85 6.22
CA ASP A 98 -15.19 19.07 6.92
C ASP A 98 -15.26 18.37 8.29
N GLY A 99 -14.15 17.77 8.75
CA GLY A 99 -14.08 16.99 9.99
C GLY A 99 -14.62 15.55 9.87
N THR A 100 -15.00 15.09 8.68
CA THR A 100 -15.46 13.72 8.44
C THR A 100 -14.29 12.74 8.57
N PRO A 101 -14.46 11.61 9.30
CA PRO A 101 -13.47 10.54 9.33
C PRO A 101 -13.26 9.91 7.96
N VAL A 102 -12.00 9.85 7.52
CA VAL A 102 -11.61 9.32 6.21
C VAL A 102 -10.36 8.44 6.31
N VAL A 103 -10.21 7.54 5.35
CA VAL A 103 -8.95 6.88 5.04
C VAL A 103 -8.46 7.37 3.67
N VAL A 104 -7.16 7.54 3.53
CA VAL A 104 -6.54 8.10 2.32
C VAL A 104 -6.21 6.98 1.34
N HIS A 105 -6.75 7.06 0.11
CA HIS A 105 -6.31 6.21 -0.99
C HIS A 105 -4.99 6.71 -1.56
N ALA A 106 -3.95 5.87 -1.56
CA ALA A 106 -2.58 6.31 -1.84
C ALA A 106 -2.26 6.49 -3.34
N VAL A 107 -3.08 5.95 -4.24
CA VAL A 107 -2.83 6.02 -5.70
C VAL A 107 -3.30 7.35 -6.25
N ILE A 108 -2.38 8.12 -6.80
CA ILE A 108 -2.65 9.38 -7.50
C ILE A 108 -2.60 9.11 -9.01
N GLY A 109 -3.72 9.14 -9.67
CA GLY A 109 -3.81 8.85 -11.11
C GLY A 109 -5.19 9.13 -11.67
N THR A 110 -5.27 9.18 -13.00
CA THR A 110 -6.53 9.30 -13.73
C THR A 110 -6.97 7.90 -14.18
N PRO A 111 -8.23 7.50 -13.96
CA PRO A 111 -8.68 6.16 -14.36
C PRO A 111 -8.52 5.89 -15.85
N VAL A 112 -7.80 4.82 -16.21
CA VAL A 112 -7.70 4.27 -17.55
C VAL A 112 -8.54 2.99 -17.59
N ARG A 113 -9.59 2.98 -18.40
CA ARG A 113 -10.56 1.87 -18.43
C ARG A 113 -11.20 1.58 -17.06
N GLY A 114 -11.41 2.63 -16.25
CA GLY A 114 -11.96 2.52 -14.90
C GLY A 114 -10.96 2.11 -13.81
N ASP A 115 -9.66 2.13 -14.10
CA ASP A 115 -8.59 1.72 -13.18
C ASP A 115 -7.47 2.77 -13.18
N GLU A 116 -7.32 3.53 -12.11
CA GLU A 116 -6.29 4.56 -11.93
C GLU A 116 -4.89 3.95 -11.78
N THR A 117 -4.80 2.68 -11.39
CA THR A 117 -3.50 1.99 -11.33
C THR A 117 -2.91 1.71 -12.71
N LEU A 118 -3.70 1.87 -13.77
CA LEU A 118 -3.26 1.74 -15.16
C LEU A 118 -2.82 3.06 -15.80
N ASP A 119 -2.96 4.18 -15.12
CA ASP A 119 -2.45 5.47 -15.62
C ASP A 119 -0.93 5.40 -15.75
N PRO A 120 -0.34 5.60 -16.95
CA PRO A 120 1.10 5.62 -17.11
C PRO A 120 1.80 6.76 -16.34
N LYS A 121 1.05 7.76 -15.88
CA LYS A 121 1.54 8.87 -15.05
C LYS A 121 1.19 8.72 -13.57
N ARG A 122 0.59 7.58 -13.17
CA ARG A 122 0.27 7.34 -11.77
C ARG A 122 1.48 7.47 -10.87
N SER A 123 1.26 7.90 -9.66
CA SER A 123 2.22 7.91 -8.57
C SER A 123 1.57 7.35 -7.32
N LEU A 124 2.36 6.85 -6.40
CA LEU A 124 1.92 6.71 -5.03
C LEU A 124 2.29 7.96 -4.23
N LEU A 125 1.58 8.22 -3.15
CA LEU A 125 2.05 9.16 -2.15
C LEU A 125 3.46 8.74 -1.70
N SER A 126 4.30 9.69 -1.32
CA SER A 126 5.74 9.53 -1.03
C SER A 126 6.66 9.22 -2.23
N GLU A 127 6.18 9.34 -3.47
CA GLU A 127 7.03 9.22 -4.67
C GLU A 127 7.20 10.59 -5.36
N VAL A 128 6.16 11.09 -6.01
CA VAL A 128 6.15 12.43 -6.65
C VAL A 128 5.65 13.49 -5.68
N TYR A 129 4.63 13.15 -4.90
CA TYR A 129 3.99 14.02 -3.92
C TYR A 129 4.37 13.60 -2.50
N PRO A 130 4.29 14.52 -1.50
CA PRO A 130 4.53 14.16 -0.10
C PRO A 130 3.68 12.99 0.36
N GLY A 131 4.26 12.14 1.20
CA GLY A 131 3.58 11.00 1.81
C GLY A 131 2.72 11.38 3.02
N THR A 132 2.23 10.36 3.70
CA THR A 132 1.25 10.47 4.78
C THR A 132 1.86 10.60 6.17
N PHE A 133 3.16 10.41 6.34
CA PHE A 133 3.82 10.41 7.65
C PHE A 133 4.14 11.82 8.13
N ALA A 134 3.08 12.62 8.28
CA ALA A 134 3.13 14.01 8.73
C ALA A 134 1.84 14.39 9.47
N GLU A 135 1.81 15.60 10.02
CA GLU A 135 0.63 16.15 10.70
C GLU A 135 -0.58 16.27 9.78
N THR A 136 -0.32 16.62 8.53
CA THR A 136 -1.33 16.75 7.47
C THR A 136 -0.79 16.15 6.18
N VAL A 137 -1.68 15.59 5.38
CA VAL A 137 -1.40 15.19 4.01
C VAL A 137 -2.39 15.86 3.06
N ARG A 138 -1.90 16.34 1.92
CA ARG A 138 -2.73 16.96 0.89
C ARG A 138 -2.90 16.02 -0.30
N VAL A 139 -4.16 15.74 -0.67
CA VAL A 139 -4.53 14.77 -1.70
C VAL A 139 -5.72 15.27 -2.54
N PRO A 140 -5.95 14.72 -3.75
CA PRO A 140 -7.21 14.96 -4.46
C PRO A 140 -8.41 14.57 -3.59
N ALA A 141 -9.50 15.32 -3.65
CA ALA A 141 -10.72 15.00 -2.89
C ALA A 141 -11.26 13.59 -3.21
N THR A 142 -11.03 13.09 -4.42
CA THR A 142 -11.40 11.73 -4.86
C THR A 142 -10.62 10.61 -4.15
N ASN A 143 -9.51 10.95 -3.48
CA ASN A 143 -8.71 10.01 -2.70
C ASN A 143 -9.15 9.89 -1.24
N LEU A 144 -10.19 10.63 -0.84
CA LEU A 144 -10.80 10.51 0.48
C LEU A 144 -11.90 9.45 0.44
N ILE A 145 -11.66 8.36 1.15
CA ILE A 145 -12.64 7.27 1.30
C ILE A 145 -13.26 7.39 2.70
N PRO A 146 -14.59 7.59 2.82
CA PRO A 146 -15.24 7.69 4.12
C PRO A 146 -15.02 6.43 4.97
N LEU A 147 -14.72 6.62 6.25
CA LEU A 147 -14.62 5.50 7.19
C LEU A 147 -16.00 4.94 7.52
N PRO A 148 -16.16 3.60 7.56
CA PRO A 148 -17.32 2.97 8.14
C PRO A 148 -17.48 3.34 9.63
N GLU A 149 -18.72 3.47 10.07
CA GLU A 149 -19.04 3.71 11.49
C GLU A 149 -18.42 2.60 12.37
N GLY A 150 -17.78 2.99 13.46
CA GLY A 150 -17.16 2.08 14.41
C GLY A 150 -15.74 1.61 14.07
N MET A 151 -15.20 1.95 12.90
CA MET A 151 -13.78 1.67 12.57
C MET A 151 -12.87 2.75 13.15
N GLY A 152 -11.85 2.35 13.94
CA GLY A 152 -10.84 3.26 14.47
C GLY A 152 -9.83 3.72 13.41
N PHE A 153 -9.18 4.87 13.64
CA PHE A 153 -8.16 5.38 12.72
C PHE A 153 -6.94 4.46 12.60
N ALA A 154 -6.58 3.76 13.69
CA ALA A 154 -5.45 2.82 13.69
C ALA A 154 -5.71 1.66 12.72
N GLU A 155 -6.86 1.03 12.82
CA GLU A 155 -7.30 -0.06 11.94
C GLU A 155 -7.44 0.43 10.49
N ALA A 156 -8.09 1.58 10.30
CA ALA A 156 -8.30 2.16 8.98
C ALA A 156 -6.99 2.50 8.29
N SER A 157 -5.98 2.98 9.03
CA SER A 157 -4.66 3.29 8.46
C SER A 157 -3.94 2.05 7.92
N CYS A 158 -4.31 0.84 8.30
CA CYS A 158 -3.70 -0.40 7.80
C CYS A 158 -4.18 -0.80 6.39
N LEU A 159 -5.25 -0.18 5.90
CA LEU A 159 -6.01 -0.66 4.74
C LEU A 159 -5.45 -0.24 3.37
N PRO A 160 -4.97 1.01 3.15
CA PRO A 160 -4.74 1.55 1.81
C PRO A 160 -3.74 0.76 0.97
N THR A 161 -2.65 0.29 1.57
CA THR A 161 -1.63 -0.47 0.83
C THR A 161 -1.81 -1.97 1.01
N ALA A 162 -1.67 -2.49 2.23
CA ALA A 162 -1.57 -3.94 2.43
C ALA A 162 -2.90 -4.66 2.20
N TYR A 163 -3.99 -4.19 2.80
CA TYR A 163 -5.30 -4.83 2.68
C TYR A 163 -5.92 -4.64 1.30
N LEU A 164 -5.79 -3.45 0.72
CA LEU A 164 -6.28 -3.18 -0.64
C LEU A 164 -5.53 -4.01 -1.68
N THR A 165 -4.20 -4.12 -1.56
CA THR A 165 -3.40 -5.00 -2.43
C THR A 165 -3.85 -6.46 -2.31
N ALA A 166 -4.01 -6.98 -1.10
CA ALA A 166 -4.47 -8.34 -0.86
C ALA A 166 -5.88 -8.57 -1.41
N TYR A 167 -6.80 -7.62 -1.18
CA TYR A 167 -8.16 -7.67 -1.73
C TYR A 167 -8.15 -7.77 -3.25
N ARG A 168 -7.41 -6.88 -3.92
CA ARG A 168 -7.29 -6.89 -5.39
C ARG A 168 -6.70 -8.21 -5.89
N MET A 169 -5.65 -8.70 -5.25
CA MET A 169 -5.04 -9.99 -5.63
C MET A 169 -6.05 -11.13 -5.57
N LEU A 170 -6.86 -11.20 -4.51
CA LEU A 170 -7.86 -12.25 -4.30
C LEU A 170 -9.13 -12.04 -5.13
N ALA A 171 -9.78 -10.88 -5.00
CA ALA A 171 -11.10 -10.65 -5.57
C ALA A 171 -11.09 -10.35 -7.08
N THR A 172 -10.03 -9.67 -7.58
CA THR A 172 -10.01 -9.17 -8.96
C THR A 172 -9.07 -9.95 -9.86
N LYS A 173 -7.93 -10.42 -9.32
CA LYS A 173 -6.83 -10.94 -10.15
C LYS A 173 -6.66 -12.46 -10.10
N SER A 174 -7.08 -13.13 -9.03
CA SER A 174 -6.86 -14.59 -8.87
C SER A 174 -7.75 -15.46 -9.74
N GLY A 175 -8.97 -14.99 -10.05
CA GLY A 175 -9.99 -15.77 -10.72
C GLY A 175 -10.62 -16.85 -9.83
N THR A 176 -10.43 -16.79 -8.51
CA THR A 176 -10.96 -17.77 -7.55
C THR A 176 -12.38 -17.43 -7.12
N ALA A 177 -13.12 -18.43 -6.68
CA ALA A 177 -14.45 -18.33 -6.09
C ALA A 177 -14.50 -19.06 -4.73
N ALA A 178 -15.55 -18.84 -3.94
CA ALA A 178 -15.73 -19.53 -2.66
C ALA A 178 -15.60 -21.05 -2.83
N GLY A 179 -14.82 -21.71 -1.97
CA GLY A 179 -14.48 -23.13 -2.01
C GLY A 179 -13.16 -23.44 -2.69
N ASP A 180 -12.62 -22.55 -3.54
CA ASP A 180 -11.30 -22.72 -4.16
C ASP A 180 -10.17 -22.60 -3.13
N THR A 181 -9.02 -23.19 -3.46
CA THR A 181 -7.83 -23.18 -2.60
C THR A 181 -6.81 -22.18 -3.09
N VAL A 182 -6.38 -21.28 -2.21
CA VAL A 182 -5.28 -20.35 -2.48
C VAL A 182 -4.06 -20.65 -1.62
N LEU A 183 -2.87 -20.58 -2.22
CA LEU A 183 -1.60 -20.64 -1.52
C LEU A 183 -1.03 -19.22 -1.37
N ILE A 184 -0.76 -18.79 -0.15
CA ILE A 184 -0.11 -17.52 0.13
C ILE A 184 1.37 -17.81 0.45
N GLN A 185 2.27 -17.24 -0.35
CA GLN A 185 3.71 -17.38 -0.11
C GLN A 185 4.19 -16.41 0.98
N GLY A 186 4.69 -17.00 2.08
CA GLY A 186 5.15 -16.25 3.25
C GLY A 186 4.04 -15.91 4.26
N ALA A 187 4.43 -15.79 5.52
CA ALA A 187 3.55 -15.43 6.64
C ALA A 187 4.13 -14.27 7.44
N GLY A 188 3.26 -13.46 8.05
CA GLY A 188 3.60 -12.38 8.96
C GLY A 188 3.73 -10.98 8.35
N GLY A 189 3.95 -10.85 7.04
CA GLY A 189 3.93 -9.56 6.35
C GLY A 189 2.51 -8.98 6.22
N GLY A 190 2.39 -7.67 6.03
CA GLY A 190 1.08 -6.99 5.96
C GLY A 190 0.16 -7.56 4.88
N VAL A 191 0.66 -7.74 3.63
CA VAL A 191 -0.14 -8.28 2.51
C VAL A 191 -0.54 -9.73 2.75
N SER A 192 0.40 -10.58 3.21
CA SER A 192 0.10 -11.99 3.48
C SER A 192 -0.91 -12.16 4.61
N THR A 193 -0.77 -11.38 5.69
CA THR A 193 -1.74 -11.34 6.80
C THR A 193 -3.12 -10.95 6.31
N ALA A 194 -3.22 -9.87 5.55
CA ALA A 194 -4.46 -9.42 4.94
C ALA A 194 -5.05 -10.48 4.01
N ALA A 195 -4.22 -11.13 3.16
CA ALA A 195 -4.68 -12.16 2.23
C ALA A 195 -5.24 -13.40 2.96
N ILE A 196 -4.65 -13.79 4.10
CA ILE A 196 -5.18 -14.89 4.92
C ILE A 196 -6.59 -14.54 5.40
N MET A 197 -6.74 -13.40 6.06
CA MET A 197 -8.01 -13.00 6.67
C MET A 197 -9.10 -12.74 5.65
N LEU A 198 -8.78 -12.00 4.58
CA LEU A 198 -9.71 -11.71 3.49
C LEU A 198 -10.07 -12.96 2.69
N GLY A 199 -9.12 -13.86 2.44
CA GLY A 199 -9.38 -15.14 1.78
C GLY A 199 -10.40 -15.98 2.55
N LYS A 200 -10.27 -16.05 3.87
CA LYS A 200 -11.28 -16.71 4.72
C LYS A 200 -12.63 -16.03 4.67
N ALA A 201 -12.66 -14.69 4.75
CA ALA A 201 -13.91 -13.93 4.64
C ALA A 201 -14.60 -14.12 3.29
N MET A 202 -13.86 -14.39 2.22
CA MET A 202 -14.36 -14.71 0.88
C MET A 202 -14.75 -16.19 0.71
N GLY A 203 -14.60 -17.03 1.74
CA GLY A 203 -14.94 -18.45 1.70
C GLY A 203 -13.91 -19.33 0.98
N LEU A 204 -12.66 -18.84 0.81
CA LEU A 204 -11.57 -19.63 0.23
C LEU A 204 -10.97 -20.59 1.25
N ARG A 205 -10.41 -21.70 0.78
CA ARG A 205 -9.45 -22.50 1.55
C ARG A 205 -8.09 -21.84 1.43
N VAL A 206 -7.53 -21.43 2.57
CA VAL A 206 -6.28 -20.65 2.62
C VAL A 206 -5.14 -21.50 3.15
N TRP A 207 -4.16 -21.77 2.31
CA TRP A 207 -2.88 -22.37 2.67
C TRP A 207 -1.78 -21.31 2.67
N VAL A 208 -0.79 -21.48 3.55
CA VAL A 208 0.30 -20.51 3.68
C VAL A 208 1.64 -21.23 3.78
N THR A 209 2.71 -20.64 3.26
CA THR A 209 4.07 -21.11 3.54
C THR A 209 4.76 -20.23 4.55
N SER A 210 5.62 -20.82 5.40
CA SER A 210 6.46 -20.08 6.35
C SER A 210 7.84 -20.73 6.49
N ARG A 211 8.87 -19.92 6.67
CA ARG A 211 10.22 -20.36 7.06
C ARG A 211 10.34 -20.59 8.58
N ASP A 212 9.37 -20.07 9.33
CA ASP A 212 9.33 -20.07 10.78
C ASP A 212 8.04 -20.78 11.22
N ALA A 213 8.17 -21.87 11.96
CA ALA A 213 7.04 -22.66 12.43
C ALA A 213 6.09 -21.82 13.29
N ALA A 214 6.61 -20.96 14.18
CA ALA A 214 5.79 -20.11 15.03
C ALA A 214 4.97 -19.06 14.24
N LYS A 215 5.50 -18.59 13.11
CA LYS A 215 4.74 -17.73 12.16
C LYS A 215 3.71 -18.56 11.39
N GLY A 216 3.99 -19.82 11.08
CA GLY A 216 3.02 -20.74 10.47
C GLY A 216 1.83 -20.99 11.40
N GLU A 217 2.09 -21.35 12.66
CA GLU A 217 1.06 -21.54 13.68
C GLU A 217 0.22 -20.27 13.90
N TRP A 218 0.88 -19.12 13.96
CA TRP A 218 0.20 -17.84 14.05
C TRP A 218 -0.69 -17.58 12.81
N ALA A 219 -0.23 -17.88 11.60
CA ALA A 219 -1.04 -17.73 10.40
C ALA A 219 -2.32 -18.59 10.45
N VAL A 220 -2.24 -19.82 10.99
CA VAL A 220 -3.41 -20.67 11.24
C VAL A 220 -4.34 -20.00 12.28
N SER A 221 -3.80 -19.42 13.34
CA SER A 221 -4.61 -18.76 14.38
C SER A 221 -5.40 -17.53 13.88
N ILE A 222 -4.95 -16.91 12.78
CA ILE A 222 -5.65 -15.76 12.15
C ILE A 222 -6.50 -16.15 10.93
N GLY A 223 -6.61 -17.46 10.61
CA GLY A 223 -7.57 -17.96 9.63
C GLY A 223 -7.00 -18.79 8.49
N ALA A 224 -5.69 -19.05 8.39
CA ALA A 224 -5.20 -20.03 7.43
C ALA A 224 -5.70 -21.44 7.81
N ASP A 225 -6.08 -22.25 6.81
CA ASP A 225 -6.52 -23.64 7.05
C ASP A 225 -5.33 -24.55 7.36
N GLU A 226 -4.20 -24.33 6.69
CA GLU A 226 -2.94 -25.04 6.90
C GLU A 226 -1.72 -24.15 6.64
N ALA A 227 -0.63 -24.44 7.36
CA ALA A 227 0.68 -23.84 7.15
C ALA A 227 1.72 -24.91 6.80
N PHE A 228 2.56 -24.64 5.81
CA PHE A 228 3.59 -25.53 5.30
C PHE A 228 4.96 -24.86 5.36
N GLU A 229 6.01 -25.67 5.39
CA GLU A 229 7.36 -25.16 5.16
C GLU A 229 7.50 -24.64 3.72
N VAL A 230 8.37 -23.66 3.51
CA VAL A 230 8.67 -23.14 2.16
C VAL A 230 9.21 -24.26 1.28
N GLY A 231 8.59 -24.47 0.12
CA GLY A 231 8.98 -25.51 -0.84
C GLY A 231 8.44 -26.90 -0.52
N ALA A 232 7.67 -27.08 0.55
CA ALA A 232 7.07 -28.35 0.91
C ALA A 232 6.11 -28.86 -0.18
N ARG A 233 6.03 -30.18 -0.35
CA ARG A 233 5.00 -30.77 -1.20
C ARG A 233 3.64 -30.61 -0.54
N LEU A 234 2.73 -29.92 -1.22
CA LEU A 234 1.36 -29.75 -0.77
C LEU A 234 0.53 -31.03 -0.95
N PRO A 235 -0.50 -31.25 -0.12
CA PRO A 235 -1.37 -32.43 -0.23
C PRO A 235 -2.14 -32.49 -1.56
N ASP A 236 -2.49 -31.31 -2.13
CA ASP A 236 -3.16 -31.15 -3.41
C ASP A 236 -2.65 -29.93 -4.18
N LYS A 237 -3.14 -29.73 -5.41
CA LYS A 237 -2.89 -28.54 -6.21
C LYS A 237 -3.85 -27.42 -5.82
N VAL A 238 -3.36 -26.18 -5.96
CA VAL A 238 -4.14 -24.97 -5.62
C VAL A 238 -4.66 -24.28 -6.88
N ASP A 239 -5.74 -23.52 -6.73
CA ASP A 239 -6.36 -22.75 -7.80
C ASP A 239 -5.59 -21.48 -8.10
N ALA A 240 -5.09 -20.82 -7.06
CA ALA A 240 -4.24 -19.65 -7.21
C ALA A 240 -3.12 -19.58 -6.18
N VAL A 241 -2.07 -18.84 -6.53
CA VAL A 241 -0.97 -18.47 -5.63
C VAL A 241 -0.90 -16.96 -5.50
N ILE A 242 -0.85 -16.47 -4.26
CA ILE A 242 -0.60 -15.07 -3.91
C ILE A 242 0.90 -14.91 -3.65
N GLU A 243 1.58 -14.22 -4.55
CA GLU A 243 3.04 -14.17 -4.59
C GLU A 243 3.56 -12.75 -4.33
N THR A 244 4.29 -12.58 -3.24
CA THR A 244 4.94 -11.33 -2.84
C THR A 244 6.43 -11.51 -2.53
N VAL A 245 6.92 -12.75 -2.58
CA VAL A 245 8.28 -13.14 -2.21
C VAL A 245 9.23 -13.15 -3.42
N GLY A 246 8.81 -13.76 -4.53
CA GLY A 246 9.60 -13.77 -5.77
C GLY A 246 10.52 -14.97 -5.90
N GLU A 247 11.82 -14.76 -6.21
CA GLU A 247 12.75 -15.83 -6.61
C GLU A 247 12.76 -17.04 -5.69
N ALA A 248 12.77 -16.84 -4.38
CA ALA A 248 12.88 -17.92 -3.39
C ALA A 248 11.67 -18.86 -3.37
N THR A 249 10.49 -18.43 -3.83
CA THR A 249 9.24 -19.18 -3.79
C THR A 249 8.68 -19.51 -5.18
N TRP A 250 9.22 -18.91 -6.22
CA TRP A 250 8.68 -18.97 -7.59
C TRP A 250 8.52 -20.39 -8.14
N ASP A 251 9.56 -21.22 -8.00
CA ASP A 251 9.52 -22.62 -8.44
C ASP A 251 8.43 -23.40 -7.71
N HIS A 252 8.29 -23.19 -6.40
CA HIS A 252 7.24 -23.78 -5.59
C HIS A 252 5.86 -23.27 -6.02
N SER A 253 5.71 -21.96 -6.27
CA SER A 253 4.46 -21.35 -6.74
C SER A 253 4.00 -21.97 -8.05
N LEU A 254 4.87 -22.08 -9.05
CA LEU A 254 4.57 -22.75 -10.32
C LEU A 254 4.19 -24.23 -10.16
N LYS A 255 4.89 -24.95 -9.27
CA LYS A 255 4.66 -26.38 -9.03
C LYS A 255 3.40 -26.67 -8.24
N SER A 256 2.92 -25.73 -7.45
CA SER A 256 1.74 -25.87 -6.60
C SER A 256 0.43 -25.76 -7.38
N LEU A 257 0.42 -25.09 -8.52
CA LEU A 257 -0.81 -24.83 -9.31
C LEU A 257 -1.34 -26.08 -10.00
N ARG A 258 -2.68 -26.17 -10.06
CA ARG A 258 -3.40 -27.06 -10.99
C ARG A 258 -3.31 -26.54 -12.44
N PRO A 259 -3.62 -27.36 -13.45
CA PRO A 259 -3.81 -26.85 -14.80
C PRO A 259 -4.85 -25.69 -14.82
N GLY A 260 -4.55 -24.61 -15.55
CA GLY A 260 -5.37 -23.40 -15.62
C GLY A 260 -5.30 -22.51 -14.38
N GLY A 261 -4.46 -22.82 -13.40
CA GLY A 261 -4.30 -22.02 -12.18
C GLY A 261 -3.54 -20.70 -12.39
N THR A 262 -3.68 -19.79 -11.45
CA THR A 262 -3.17 -18.40 -11.54
C THR A 262 -2.12 -18.09 -10.47
N ILE A 263 -0.99 -17.49 -10.86
CA ILE A 263 -0.10 -16.79 -9.92
C ILE A 263 -0.42 -15.29 -10.02
N VAL A 264 -0.77 -14.68 -8.90
CA VAL A 264 -0.92 -13.22 -8.79
C VAL A 264 0.31 -12.66 -8.10
N VAL A 265 1.06 -11.80 -8.79
CA VAL A 265 2.32 -11.24 -8.33
C VAL A 265 2.13 -9.78 -7.93
N SER A 266 2.46 -9.44 -6.69
CA SER A 266 2.45 -8.05 -6.18
C SER A 266 3.72 -7.67 -5.41
N GLY A 267 4.77 -8.46 -5.51
CA GLY A 267 6.04 -8.18 -4.84
C GLY A 267 7.12 -9.21 -5.18
N ALA A 268 8.36 -8.87 -4.89
CA ALA A 268 9.53 -9.70 -5.17
C ALA A 268 10.64 -9.44 -4.12
N THR A 269 10.29 -9.62 -2.84
CA THR A 269 11.17 -9.27 -1.71
C THR A 269 12.45 -10.09 -1.64
N SER A 270 12.48 -11.29 -2.26
CA SER A 270 13.66 -12.17 -2.33
C SER A 270 14.43 -12.07 -3.65
N GLY A 271 13.94 -11.32 -4.61
CA GLY A 271 14.50 -11.16 -5.95
C GLY A 271 13.42 -11.15 -7.03
N ALA A 272 13.68 -10.40 -8.12
CA ALA A 272 12.71 -10.07 -9.16
C ALA A 272 12.92 -10.84 -10.48
N MET A 273 13.93 -11.73 -10.57
CA MET A 273 14.33 -12.37 -11.83
C MET A 273 14.29 -13.90 -11.77
N PRO A 274 13.17 -14.53 -11.35
CA PRO A 274 13.07 -15.97 -11.29
C PRO A 274 13.00 -16.61 -12.69
N PRO A 275 13.45 -17.88 -12.88
CA PRO A 275 13.29 -18.59 -14.14
C PRO A 275 11.81 -18.83 -14.46
N SER A 276 11.37 -18.47 -15.68
CA SER A 276 9.94 -18.52 -16.05
C SER A 276 9.37 -19.93 -16.19
N GLN A 277 10.21 -20.98 -16.42
CA GLN A 277 9.76 -22.36 -16.68
C GLN A 277 8.65 -22.45 -17.74
N LEU A 278 8.87 -21.88 -18.91
CA LEU A 278 7.85 -21.69 -19.96
C LEU A 278 7.12 -23.00 -20.34
N ASN A 279 7.84 -24.15 -20.33
CA ASN A 279 7.21 -25.44 -20.61
C ASN A 279 6.07 -25.73 -19.64
N ARG A 280 6.27 -25.47 -18.35
CA ARG A 280 5.22 -25.65 -17.33
C ARG A 280 4.06 -24.68 -17.58
N VAL A 281 4.39 -23.41 -17.86
CA VAL A 281 3.38 -22.37 -18.10
C VAL A 281 2.45 -22.77 -19.23
N PHE A 282 2.98 -23.14 -20.41
CA PHE A 282 2.10 -23.43 -21.54
C PHE A 282 1.45 -24.82 -21.45
N PHE A 283 2.14 -25.88 -20.98
CA PHE A 283 1.53 -27.21 -20.87
C PHE A 283 0.38 -27.24 -19.85
N LEU A 284 0.51 -26.53 -18.75
CA LEU A 284 -0.52 -26.46 -17.72
C LEU A 284 -1.46 -25.24 -17.93
N GLN A 285 -1.26 -24.46 -18.99
CA GLN A 285 -2.07 -23.27 -19.30
C GLN A 285 -2.17 -22.29 -18.10
N LEU A 286 -1.03 -22.11 -17.39
CA LEU A 286 -0.99 -21.25 -16.21
C LEU A 286 -1.10 -19.78 -16.58
N GLN A 287 -1.69 -19.00 -15.69
CA GLN A 287 -1.75 -17.54 -15.78
C GLN A 287 -0.77 -16.92 -14.80
N ILE A 288 -0.02 -15.91 -15.26
CA ILE A 288 0.86 -15.08 -14.43
C ILE A 288 0.35 -13.65 -14.54
N VAL A 289 -0.21 -13.13 -13.45
CA VAL A 289 -0.95 -11.88 -13.43
C VAL A 289 -0.27 -10.90 -12.48
N GLY A 290 0.11 -9.72 -12.97
CA GLY A 290 0.60 -8.62 -12.15
C GLY A 290 -0.54 -7.91 -11.42
N SER A 291 -0.27 -7.48 -10.17
CA SER A 291 -1.18 -6.69 -9.35
C SER A 291 -0.39 -5.62 -8.59
N THR A 292 -0.94 -4.43 -8.48
CA THR A 292 -0.37 -3.35 -7.66
C THR A 292 -1.49 -2.54 -7.03
N MET A 293 -1.39 -2.31 -5.73
CA MET A 293 -2.39 -1.54 -4.98
C MET A 293 -3.82 -2.02 -5.26
N GLY A 294 -4.75 -1.11 -5.45
CA GLY A 294 -6.11 -1.30 -5.92
C GLY A 294 -6.73 0.02 -6.32
N THR A 295 -7.94 0.00 -6.87
CA THR A 295 -8.70 1.21 -7.20
C THR A 295 -9.49 1.74 -6.01
N ALA A 296 -9.93 3.00 -6.07
CA ALA A 296 -10.84 3.57 -5.07
C ALA A 296 -12.16 2.78 -4.96
N GLU A 297 -12.64 2.24 -6.10
CA GLU A 297 -13.82 1.36 -6.11
C GLU A 297 -13.56 0.03 -5.39
N GLU A 298 -12.41 -0.60 -5.63
CA GLU A 298 -12.00 -1.81 -4.89
C GLU A 298 -11.82 -1.52 -3.41
N PHE A 299 -11.35 -0.32 -3.05
CA PHE A 299 -11.23 0.09 -1.66
C PHE A 299 -12.62 0.18 -0.97
N SER A 300 -13.59 0.77 -1.63
CA SER A 300 -14.96 0.83 -1.12
C SER A 300 -15.55 -0.58 -0.92
N ARG A 301 -15.29 -1.51 -1.86
CA ARG A 301 -15.72 -2.91 -1.75
C ARG A 301 -14.99 -3.65 -0.61
N LEU A 302 -13.70 -3.37 -0.40
CA LEU A 302 -12.94 -3.89 0.74
C LEU A 302 -13.58 -3.45 2.06
N LEU A 303 -13.92 -2.16 2.21
CA LEU A 303 -14.56 -1.65 3.42
C LEU A 303 -15.92 -2.35 3.68
N SER A 304 -16.72 -2.59 2.62
CA SER A 304 -17.96 -3.35 2.73
C SER A 304 -17.71 -4.78 3.21
N LEU A 305 -16.73 -5.49 2.63
CA LEU A 305 -16.37 -6.84 3.05
C LEU A 305 -15.93 -6.89 4.52
N LEU A 306 -15.13 -5.92 4.98
CA LEU A 306 -14.69 -5.84 6.37
C LEU A 306 -15.87 -5.61 7.33
N ALA A 307 -16.80 -4.72 6.96
CA ALA A 307 -18.00 -4.45 7.75
C ALA A 307 -18.92 -5.69 7.84
N GLU A 308 -19.11 -6.41 6.74
CA GLU A 308 -19.96 -7.61 6.68
C GLU A 308 -19.34 -8.81 7.41
N SER A 309 -18.03 -9.01 7.27
CA SER A 309 -17.31 -10.16 7.85
C SER A 309 -16.85 -9.96 9.29
N GLY A 310 -16.78 -8.71 9.76
CA GLY A 310 -16.23 -8.37 11.07
C GLY A 310 -14.68 -8.53 11.14
N VAL A 311 -14.00 -8.73 10.02
CA VAL A 311 -12.54 -8.83 9.97
C VAL A 311 -11.92 -7.49 10.36
N GLN A 312 -10.99 -7.52 11.31
CA GLN A 312 -10.22 -6.36 11.75
C GLN A 312 -8.75 -6.53 11.34
N PRO A 313 -8.06 -5.47 10.89
CA PRO A 313 -6.63 -5.52 10.61
C PRO A 313 -5.81 -5.96 11.83
N VAL A 314 -4.83 -6.83 11.62
CA VAL A 314 -3.90 -7.22 12.67
C VAL A 314 -2.81 -6.15 12.80
N ILE A 315 -2.75 -5.51 13.95
CA ILE A 315 -1.73 -4.54 14.32
C ILE A 315 -0.73 -5.24 15.25
N ASP A 316 0.53 -5.32 14.80
CA ASP A 316 1.65 -5.88 15.58
C ASP A 316 1.97 -4.97 16.78
N ARG A 317 2.07 -3.68 16.51
CA ARG A 317 2.30 -2.64 17.53
C ARG A 317 1.85 -1.27 17.05
N THR A 318 1.55 -0.40 18.02
CA THR A 318 1.32 1.02 17.80
C THR A 318 2.43 1.80 18.49
N LEU A 319 3.02 2.76 17.78
CA LEU A 319 4.12 3.60 18.24
C LEU A 319 3.73 5.07 18.13
N PRO A 320 4.25 5.94 19.01
CA PRO A 320 4.28 7.37 18.71
C PRO A 320 5.04 7.63 17.41
N MET A 321 4.65 8.66 16.66
CA MET A 321 5.32 9.05 15.40
C MET A 321 6.83 9.27 15.59
N ASP A 322 7.24 9.84 16.73
CA ASP A 322 8.64 10.10 17.06
C ASP A 322 9.47 8.82 17.26
N ASP A 323 8.83 7.69 17.52
CA ASP A 323 9.46 6.38 17.70
C ASP A 323 9.45 5.54 16.38
N ALA A 324 9.11 6.15 15.25
CA ALA A 324 8.99 5.47 13.95
C ALA A 324 10.23 4.67 13.56
N ARG A 325 11.44 5.11 13.96
CA ARG A 325 12.69 4.39 13.68
C ARG A 325 12.67 2.96 14.22
N GLU A 326 12.03 2.71 15.36
CA GLU A 326 11.83 1.36 15.90
C GLU A 326 10.98 0.51 14.94
N GLY A 327 9.90 1.09 14.40
CA GLY A 327 9.02 0.41 13.45
C GLY A 327 9.74 0.05 12.14
N PHE A 328 10.52 0.96 11.59
CA PHE A 328 11.35 0.71 10.40
C PHE A 328 12.39 -0.40 10.65
N ALA A 329 13.07 -0.39 11.80
CA ALA A 329 14.02 -1.43 12.16
C ALA A 329 13.34 -2.81 12.24
N ALA A 330 12.21 -2.91 12.95
CA ALA A 330 11.45 -4.16 13.06
C ALA A 330 10.96 -4.69 11.70
N MET A 331 10.60 -3.79 10.77
CA MET A 331 10.23 -4.17 9.40
C MET A 331 11.42 -4.70 8.60
N ILE A 332 12.57 -4.07 8.70
CA ILE A 332 13.81 -4.52 8.04
C ILE A 332 14.24 -5.88 8.57
N ASP A 333 14.16 -6.11 9.87
CA ASP A 333 14.50 -7.39 10.53
C ASP A 333 13.49 -8.50 10.24
N GLY A 334 12.30 -8.14 9.72
CA GLY A 334 11.25 -9.10 9.36
C GLY A 334 10.63 -9.82 10.56
N THR A 335 10.61 -9.21 11.74
CA THR A 335 10.09 -9.80 12.99
C THR A 335 8.58 -9.63 13.16
N LEU A 336 7.90 -8.98 12.22
CA LEU A 336 6.50 -8.55 12.32
C LEU A 336 5.49 -9.68 12.20
N ARG A 337 4.31 -9.45 12.82
CA ARG A 337 3.08 -10.23 12.65
C ARG A 337 1.90 -9.27 12.42
N GLY A 338 1.76 -8.77 11.20
CA GLY A 338 0.74 -7.76 10.83
C GLY A 338 1.32 -6.42 10.48
N LYS A 339 0.65 -5.34 10.87
CA LYS A 339 1.00 -3.95 10.56
C LYS A 339 1.60 -3.22 11.77
N ILE A 340 2.49 -2.29 11.49
CA ILE A 340 2.93 -1.28 12.47
C ILE A 340 2.14 -0.01 12.20
N VAL A 341 1.50 0.50 13.24
CA VAL A 341 0.77 1.77 13.20
C VAL A 341 1.55 2.82 13.98
N MET A 342 1.55 4.05 13.47
CA MET A 342 2.09 5.20 14.17
C MET A 342 0.95 6.20 14.41
N THR A 343 0.96 6.83 15.59
CA THR A 343 -0.04 7.83 15.99
C THR A 343 0.64 9.12 16.43
N ARG A 344 -0.10 10.22 16.38
CA ARG A 344 0.31 11.52 16.90
C ARG A 344 -0.04 11.63 18.38
#